data_c89fce84491e0e87142ff3fce8285c6a
#
_entry.id   c89fce84491e0e87142ff3fce8285c6a
#
_cell.length_a   1.000
_cell.length_b   1.000
_cell.length_c   1.000
_cell.angle_alpha   90.00
_cell.angle_beta   90.00
_cell.angle_gamma   90.00
#
_symmetry.space_group_name_H-M   'P 1'
#
loop_
_entity.id
_entity.type
_entity.pdbx_description
1 polymer ?
#
loop_
_entity_poly.entity_id
_entity_poly.type
_entity_poly.pdbx_seq_one_letter_code
_entity_poly.pdbx_strand_id
1 'polypeptide(L)'
;IEDAFGERLGLPRNYGVDDLPLVIQDRVIGRGGSPVYDPGPMDVMAGYRGDVFIVNGVVAPTARVPAGIVRLRFVNGANARFFDLRFSDSRTFNVIGSDGGYLPVPVPLQRLLFAPGERYEVLVDFSDGRQVTLLTGPDRNLPMMGMMMGGAMPADGGNLLTFEVDTSLPVSAKALPGALVSVPAIDRANIVKTRQFMLNDMMMGSGMMMGGRGG
;
A
#
# COMPACT_ATOMS: atom_id res chain seq x y z
N ILE A 1 -6.00 14.80 4.77
CA ILE A 1 -6.84 16.00 4.69
C ILE A 1 -8.14 15.68 5.43
N GLU A 2 -8.48 16.48 6.39
CA GLU A 2 -9.76 16.42 7.10
C GLU A 2 -10.66 17.51 6.54
N ASP A 3 -11.88 17.14 6.22
CA ASP A 3 -12.90 18.05 5.72
C ASP A 3 -14.26 17.80 6.40
N ALA A 4 -15.15 18.78 6.29
CA ALA A 4 -16.50 18.69 6.87
C ALA A 4 -17.34 17.54 6.27
N PHE A 5 -16.95 16.97 5.14
CA PHE A 5 -17.61 15.83 4.54
C PHE A 5 -17.17 14.54 5.24
N GLY A 6 -15.84 14.32 5.42
CA GLY A 6 -15.30 13.17 6.13
C GLY A 6 -15.80 13.05 7.57
N GLU A 7 -16.00 14.19 8.25
CA GLU A 7 -16.56 14.23 9.61
C GLU A 7 -17.95 13.60 9.72
N ARG A 8 -18.77 13.74 8.67
CA ARG A 8 -20.15 13.21 8.64
C ARG A 8 -20.25 11.71 8.38
N LEU A 9 -19.15 11.08 7.93
CA LEU A 9 -19.15 9.65 7.59
C LEU A 9 -19.11 8.72 8.83
N GLY A 10 -18.91 9.28 10.03
CA GLY A 10 -18.84 8.48 11.26
C GLY A 10 -17.64 7.51 11.29
N LEU A 11 -16.59 7.82 10.55
CA LEU A 11 -15.36 7.04 10.52
C LEU A 11 -14.55 7.20 11.82
N PRO A 12 -13.69 6.22 12.16
CA PRO A 12 -12.68 6.41 13.22
C PRO A 12 -11.85 7.66 12.95
N ARG A 13 -11.64 8.51 14.00
CA ARG A 13 -11.01 9.81 13.88
C ARG A 13 -10.13 10.23 15.05
N ASN A 14 -9.97 9.37 16.06
CA ASN A 14 -9.05 9.62 17.15
C ASN A 14 -7.64 9.32 16.68
N TYR A 15 -6.95 10.37 16.16
CA TYR A 15 -5.61 10.26 15.60
C TYR A 15 -4.62 9.62 16.59
N GLY A 16 -3.91 8.59 16.12
CA GLY A 16 -2.99 7.82 16.95
C GLY A 16 -3.64 6.76 17.84
N VAL A 17 -4.98 6.66 17.84
CA VAL A 17 -5.74 5.67 18.63
C VAL A 17 -6.52 4.73 17.72
N ASP A 18 -7.56 5.22 17.06
CA ASP A 18 -8.38 4.46 16.10
C ASP A 18 -8.29 4.99 14.66
N ASP A 19 -7.44 5.98 14.42
CA ASP A 19 -7.08 6.53 13.11
C ASP A 19 -5.55 6.62 13.01
N LEU A 20 -4.94 5.65 12.34
CA LEU A 20 -3.50 5.45 12.30
C LEU A 20 -2.92 5.66 10.89
N PRO A 21 -2.07 6.68 10.68
CA PRO A 21 -1.29 6.80 9.46
C PRO A 21 -0.11 5.81 9.50
N LEU A 22 0.09 5.06 8.43
CA LEU A 22 1.11 4.02 8.32
C LEU A 22 1.90 4.22 7.02
N VAL A 23 3.11 4.76 7.13
CA VAL A 23 4.07 4.84 6.02
C VAL A 23 4.90 3.57 6.00
N ILE A 24 4.67 2.74 4.99
CA ILE A 24 5.34 1.44 4.82
C ILE A 24 6.48 1.61 3.83
N GLN A 25 7.67 1.17 4.20
CA GLN A 25 8.87 1.31 3.39
C GLN A 25 9.74 0.05 3.50
N ASP A 26 10.63 -0.12 2.52
CA ASP A 26 11.76 -1.03 2.63
C ASP A 26 13.07 -0.25 2.59
N ARG A 27 14.07 -0.72 3.32
CA ARG A 27 15.39 -0.09 3.40
C ARG A 27 16.50 -1.14 3.46
N VAL A 28 17.65 -0.80 2.96
CA VAL A 28 18.90 -1.51 3.28
C VAL A 28 19.47 -0.86 4.53
N ILE A 29 19.77 -1.68 5.54
CA ILE A 29 20.38 -1.21 6.79
C ILE A 29 21.84 -1.64 6.80
N GLY A 30 22.75 -0.67 6.87
CA GLY A 30 24.17 -0.90 6.94
C GLY A 30 24.64 -1.46 8.29
N ARG A 31 25.90 -1.88 8.37
CA ARG A 31 26.50 -2.47 9.58
C ARG A 31 26.40 -1.61 10.85
N GLY A 32 26.27 -0.30 10.67
CA GLY A 32 26.10 0.67 11.77
C GLY A 32 24.64 0.92 12.18
N GLY A 33 23.68 0.18 11.64
CA GLY A 33 22.24 0.37 11.92
C GLY A 33 21.60 1.55 11.20
N SER A 34 22.33 2.27 10.36
CA SER A 34 21.81 3.39 9.58
C SER A 34 21.29 2.93 8.22
N PRO A 35 20.20 3.53 7.70
CA PRO A 35 19.78 3.30 6.33
C PRO A 35 20.86 3.68 5.33
N VAL A 36 21.09 2.81 4.34
CA VAL A 36 22.01 3.05 3.23
C VAL A 36 21.20 3.23 1.96
N TYR A 37 21.57 4.21 1.16
CA TYR A 37 21.04 4.41 -0.19
C TYR A 37 22.21 4.49 -1.16
N ASP A 38 22.58 3.36 -1.71
CA ASP A 38 23.70 3.23 -2.68
C ASP A 38 23.23 2.34 -3.85
N PRO A 39 22.40 2.91 -4.75
CA PRO A 39 21.83 2.15 -5.86
C PRO A 39 22.92 1.82 -6.89
N GLY A 40 23.08 0.53 -7.14
CA GLY A 40 23.90 0.02 -8.26
C GLY A 40 23.21 0.22 -9.62
N PRO A 41 23.90 -0.08 -10.74
CA PRO A 41 23.30 0.04 -12.07
C PRO A 41 21.99 -0.73 -12.24
N MET A 42 21.86 -1.88 -11.61
CA MET A 42 20.63 -2.69 -11.66
C MET A 42 19.47 -2.04 -10.86
N ASP A 43 19.78 -1.37 -9.74
CA ASP A 43 18.76 -0.66 -8.97
C ASP A 43 18.25 0.57 -9.71
N VAL A 44 19.11 1.24 -10.49
CA VAL A 44 18.70 2.34 -11.35
C VAL A 44 17.72 1.87 -12.43
N MET A 45 17.91 0.67 -12.96
CA MET A 45 17.08 0.10 -14.02
C MET A 45 15.80 -0.54 -13.48
N ALA A 46 15.90 -1.31 -12.39
CA ALA A 46 14.83 -2.14 -11.85
C ALA A 46 14.12 -1.51 -10.64
N GLY A 47 14.64 -0.41 -10.13
CA GLY A 47 14.22 0.24 -8.90
C GLY A 47 14.90 -0.34 -7.65
N TYR A 48 15.30 0.56 -6.75
CA TYR A 48 15.98 0.22 -5.50
C TYR A 48 15.02 -0.43 -4.51
N ARG A 49 15.43 -1.58 -3.97
CA ARG A 49 14.67 -2.35 -2.97
C ARG A 49 15.53 -2.66 -1.77
N GLY A 50 14.94 -2.55 -0.59
CA GLY A 50 15.57 -2.94 0.67
C GLY A 50 15.18 -4.35 1.11
N ASP A 51 15.86 -4.86 2.11
CA ASP A 51 15.64 -6.16 2.76
C ASP A 51 15.00 -6.03 4.14
N VAL A 52 14.94 -4.82 4.69
CA VAL A 52 14.33 -4.52 5.99
C VAL A 52 13.07 -3.69 5.81
N PHE A 53 11.95 -4.19 6.34
CA PHE A 53 10.69 -3.46 6.33
C PHE A 53 10.61 -2.49 7.51
N ILE A 54 10.14 -1.28 7.22
CA ILE A 54 10.01 -0.20 8.20
C ILE A 54 8.59 0.37 8.09
N VAL A 55 7.93 0.53 9.24
CA VAL A 55 6.65 1.24 9.34
C VAL A 55 6.83 2.43 10.25
N ASN A 56 6.51 3.63 9.77
CA ASN A 56 6.70 4.91 10.48
C ASN A 56 8.13 5.07 11.06
N GLY A 57 9.15 4.60 10.34
CA GLY A 57 10.55 4.71 10.75
C GLY A 57 11.04 3.62 11.71
N VAL A 58 10.21 2.64 12.09
CA VAL A 58 10.54 1.58 13.03
C VAL A 58 10.47 0.21 12.35
N VAL A 59 11.43 -0.66 12.65
CA VAL A 59 11.46 -2.06 12.18
C VAL A 59 10.55 -2.90 13.07
N ALA A 60 9.61 -3.64 12.47
CA ALA A 60 8.65 -4.51 13.15
C ALA A 60 7.97 -3.87 14.37
N PRO A 61 7.36 -2.68 14.24
CA PRO A 61 6.73 -2.01 15.37
C PRO A 61 5.49 -2.75 15.88
N THR A 62 5.06 -2.40 17.10
CA THR A 62 3.77 -2.78 17.65
C THR A 62 2.92 -1.52 17.82
N ALA A 63 1.65 -1.62 17.42
CA ALA A 63 0.65 -0.57 17.63
C ALA A 63 -0.45 -1.08 18.55
N ARG A 64 -0.84 -0.26 19.54
CA ARG A 64 -2.00 -0.55 20.40
C ARG A 64 -3.24 0.07 19.76
N VAL A 65 -4.30 -0.72 19.64
CA VAL A 65 -5.57 -0.32 19.01
C VAL A 65 -6.75 -0.68 19.92
N PRO A 66 -7.88 0.06 19.85
CA PRO A 66 -9.07 -0.29 20.62
C PRO A 66 -9.72 -1.58 20.09
N ALA A 67 -10.54 -2.22 20.95
CA ALA A 67 -11.40 -3.33 20.58
C ALA A 67 -12.62 -2.84 19.79
N GLY A 68 -12.41 -2.52 18.51
CA GLY A 68 -13.44 -1.96 17.63
C GLY A 68 -12.92 -1.72 16.22
N ILE A 69 -13.62 -0.84 15.48
CA ILE A 69 -13.23 -0.49 14.12
C ILE A 69 -12.11 0.54 14.17
N VAL A 70 -11.01 0.26 13.46
CA VAL A 70 -9.84 1.12 13.34
C VAL A 70 -9.65 1.50 11.87
N ARG A 71 -9.36 2.77 11.62
CA ARG A 71 -8.99 3.30 10.32
C ARG A 71 -7.47 3.27 10.18
N LEU A 72 -6.99 2.58 9.16
CA LEU A 72 -5.58 2.59 8.78
C LEU A 72 -5.41 3.37 7.48
N ARG A 73 -4.51 4.34 7.50
CA ARG A 73 -4.19 5.17 6.33
C ARG A 73 -2.82 4.78 5.82
N PHE A 74 -2.76 3.98 4.78
CA PHE A 74 -1.52 3.48 4.20
C PHE A 74 -0.90 4.45 3.21
N VAL A 75 0.42 4.56 3.26
CA VAL A 75 1.27 5.17 2.23
C VAL A 75 2.37 4.18 1.90
N ASN A 76 2.52 3.79 0.64
CA ASN A 76 3.69 3.07 0.19
C ASN A 76 4.83 4.08 -0.08
N GLY A 77 5.75 4.18 0.85
CA GLY A 77 6.93 5.04 0.78
C GLY A 77 8.18 4.32 0.28
N ALA A 78 8.05 3.12 -0.31
CA ALA A 78 9.16 2.42 -0.95
C ALA A 78 9.54 3.07 -2.28
N ASN A 79 10.79 2.86 -2.70
CA ASN A 79 11.26 3.37 -3.99
C ASN A 79 10.66 2.59 -5.17
N ALA A 80 10.56 1.27 -5.05
CA ALA A 80 10.13 0.40 -6.15
C ALA A 80 9.33 -0.82 -5.71
N ARG A 81 9.31 -1.14 -4.41
CA ARG A 81 8.65 -2.36 -3.91
C ARG A 81 7.13 -2.23 -3.95
N PHE A 82 6.48 -3.23 -4.52
CA PHE A 82 5.06 -3.48 -4.33
C PHE A 82 4.87 -4.29 -3.05
N PHE A 83 4.02 -3.83 -2.16
CA PHE A 83 3.61 -4.60 -0.99
C PHE A 83 2.32 -5.37 -1.30
N ASP A 84 2.26 -6.62 -0.85
CA ASP A 84 1.08 -7.48 -0.94
C ASP A 84 0.52 -7.65 0.48
N LEU A 85 -0.27 -6.67 0.90
CA LEU A 85 -0.75 -6.53 2.26
C LEU A 85 -1.83 -7.56 2.61
N ARG A 86 -1.70 -8.18 3.79
CA ARG A 86 -2.68 -9.08 4.37
C ARG A 86 -2.50 -9.16 5.89
N PHE A 87 -3.51 -9.60 6.60
CA PHE A 87 -3.39 -9.91 8.01
C PHE A 87 -3.03 -11.39 8.23
N SER A 88 -2.30 -11.69 9.31
CA SER A 88 -1.81 -13.04 9.64
C SER A 88 -2.94 -14.06 9.90
N ASP A 89 -4.11 -13.58 10.31
CA ASP A 89 -5.31 -14.39 10.53
C ASP A 89 -6.30 -14.37 9.36
N SER A 90 -5.90 -13.76 8.22
CA SER A 90 -6.72 -13.62 7.02
C SER A 90 -8.02 -12.84 7.23
N ARG A 91 -8.11 -11.99 8.28
CA ARG A 91 -9.27 -11.13 8.47
C ARG A 91 -9.52 -10.23 7.28
N THR A 92 -10.78 -9.96 7.01
CA THR A 92 -11.21 -9.00 6.01
C THR A 92 -10.97 -7.58 6.53
N PHE A 93 -10.53 -6.70 5.64
CA PHE A 93 -10.50 -5.26 5.83
C PHE A 93 -11.27 -4.59 4.70
N ASN A 94 -11.81 -3.40 4.97
CA ASN A 94 -12.68 -2.71 4.03
C ASN A 94 -11.98 -1.47 3.49
N VAL A 95 -11.64 -1.46 2.21
CA VAL A 95 -11.07 -0.28 1.54
C VAL A 95 -12.16 0.78 1.41
N ILE A 96 -11.91 1.97 1.93
CA ILE A 96 -12.84 3.10 1.92
C ILE A 96 -12.37 4.25 1.06
N GLY A 97 -11.10 4.30 0.72
CA GLY A 97 -10.53 5.35 -0.11
C GLY A 97 -9.19 4.96 -0.73
N SER A 98 -8.82 5.62 -1.81
CA SER A 98 -7.53 5.51 -2.49
C SER A 98 -7.08 6.87 -3.01
N ASP A 99 -5.78 7.12 -3.01
CA ASP A 99 -5.13 8.30 -3.61
C ASP A 99 -5.79 9.67 -3.31
N GLY A 100 -6.43 9.79 -2.16
CA GLY A 100 -7.03 11.04 -1.69
C GLY A 100 -8.54 11.17 -1.96
N GLY A 101 -9.20 10.09 -2.42
CA GLY A 101 -10.65 10.06 -2.60
C GLY A 101 -11.33 8.88 -1.92
N TYR A 102 -12.53 9.11 -1.37
CA TYR A 102 -13.38 8.03 -0.88
C TYR A 102 -14.01 7.25 -2.03
N LEU A 103 -14.17 5.94 -1.81
CA LEU A 103 -14.96 5.07 -2.67
C LEU A 103 -16.47 5.30 -2.42
N PRO A 104 -17.35 4.94 -3.36
CA PRO A 104 -18.79 5.04 -3.13
C PRO A 104 -19.28 4.20 -1.95
N VAL A 105 -18.71 3.01 -1.78
CA VAL A 105 -19.00 2.06 -0.70
C VAL A 105 -17.71 1.39 -0.22
N PRO A 106 -17.65 0.88 1.01
CA PRO A 106 -16.52 0.06 1.46
C PRO A 106 -16.38 -1.21 0.62
N VAL A 107 -15.15 -1.53 0.22
CA VAL A 107 -14.83 -2.73 -0.57
C VAL A 107 -14.09 -3.74 0.32
N PRO A 108 -14.69 -4.91 0.64
CA PRO A 108 -14.07 -5.92 1.47
C PRO A 108 -12.96 -6.65 0.71
N LEU A 109 -11.77 -6.73 1.30
CA LEU A 109 -10.61 -7.44 0.79
C LEU A 109 -9.92 -8.23 1.90
N GLN A 110 -9.19 -9.28 1.53
CA GLN A 110 -8.25 -9.99 2.40
C GLN A 110 -6.79 -9.77 1.97
N ARG A 111 -6.60 -9.20 0.78
CA ARG A 111 -5.28 -8.85 0.23
C ARG A 111 -5.39 -7.55 -0.56
N LEU A 112 -4.34 -6.74 -0.46
CA LEU A 112 -4.23 -5.48 -1.19
C LEU A 112 -2.83 -5.38 -1.80
N LEU A 113 -2.75 -5.40 -3.14
CA LEU A 113 -1.52 -5.04 -3.84
C LEU A 113 -1.36 -3.53 -3.80
N PHE A 114 -0.18 -3.07 -3.38
CA PHE A 114 0.07 -1.71 -2.98
C PHE A 114 1.35 -1.20 -3.65
N ALA A 115 1.18 -0.43 -4.72
CA ALA A 115 2.28 0.09 -5.54
C ALA A 115 2.98 1.28 -4.87
N PRO A 116 4.25 1.57 -5.21
CA PRO A 116 4.96 2.75 -4.72
C PRO A 116 4.19 4.05 -4.99
N GLY A 117 4.08 4.89 -3.96
CA GLY A 117 3.37 6.17 -4.01
C GLY A 117 1.86 6.08 -3.84
N GLU A 118 1.24 4.91 -3.92
CA GLU A 118 -0.19 4.74 -3.64
C GLU A 118 -0.53 5.00 -2.17
N ARG A 119 -1.75 5.49 -1.94
CA ARG A 119 -2.35 5.65 -0.62
C ARG A 119 -3.68 4.93 -0.60
N TYR A 120 -3.94 4.24 0.50
CA TYR A 120 -5.22 3.59 0.75
C TYR A 120 -5.69 3.89 2.16
N GLU A 121 -6.99 4.02 2.31
CA GLU A 121 -7.64 4.05 3.61
C GLU A 121 -8.50 2.81 3.77
N VAL A 122 -8.32 2.13 4.88
CA VAL A 122 -9.05 0.90 5.17
C VAL A 122 -9.63 0.92 6.58
N LEU A 123 -10.76 0.24 6.75
CA LEU A 123 -11.35 -0.04 8.05
C LEU A 123 -11.12 -1.51 8.40
N VAL A 124 -10.58 -1.74 9.59
CA VAL A 124 -10.32 -3.08 10.14
C VAL A 124 -11.05 -3.24 11.44
N ASP A 125 -11.71 -4.38 11.63
CA ASP A 125 -12.40 -4.72 12.87
C ASP A 125 -11.48 -5.50 13.81
N PHE A 126 -11.23 -4.94 14.99
CA PHE A 126 -10.46 -5.54 16.08
C PHE A 126 -11.34 -5.89 17.29
N SER A 127 -12.66 -5.91 17.14
CA SER A 127 -13.61 -6.19 18.25
C SER A 127 -13.47 -7.60 18.83
N ASP A 128 -12.83 -8.52 18.11
CA ASP A 128 -12.50 -9.87 18.58
C ASP A 128 -11.41 -9.90 19.67
N GLY A 129 -10.75 -8.79 19.95
CA GLY A 129 -9.72 -8.65 20.97
C GLY A 129 -8.40 -9.38 20.69
N ARG A 130 -8.25 -9.98 19.50
CA ARG A 130 -7.06 -10.79 19.18
C ARG A 130 -5.94 -9.94 18.61
N GLN A 131 -4.73 -10.22 19.08
CA GLN A 131 -3.51 -9.72 18.45
C GLN A 131 -3.38 -10.25 17.04
N VAL A 132 -2.96 -9.38 16.10
CA VAL A 132 -2.79 -9.76 14.70
C VAL A 132 -1.63 -8.99 14.08
N THR A 133 -0.96 -9.59 13.10
CA THR A 133 0.15 -8.96 12.39
C THR A 133 -0.26 -8.62 10.96
N LEU A 134 0.03 -7.39 10.53
CA LEU A 134 0.02 -6.99 9.13
C LEU A 134 1.27 -7.55 8.46
N LEU A 135 1.08 -8.28 7.39
CA LEU A 135 2.11 -8.94 6.61
C LEU A 135 2.20 -8.37 5.20
N THR A 136 3.36 -8.50 4.58
CA THR A 136 3.48 -8.43 3.13
C THR A 136 3.87 -9.77 2.55
N GLY A 137 3.33 -10.10 1.38
CA GLY A 137 3.80 -11.20 0.55
C GLY A 137 5.08 -10.83 -0.20
N PRO A 138 5.60 -11.76 -1.03
CA PRO A 138 6.75 -11.49 -1.89
C PRO A 138 6.41 -10.39 -2.91
N ASP A 139 7.42 -9.59 -3.27
CA ASP A 139 7.28 -8.59 -4.34
C ASP A 139 7.13 -9.29 -5.70
N ARG A 140 5.94 -9.22 -6.27
CA ARG A 140 5.61 -9.88 -7.55
C ARG A 140 5.97 -9.03 -8.77
N ASN A 141 6.37 -7.78 -8.56
CA ASN A 141 6.71 -6.87 -9.65
C ASN A 141 8.23 -6.77 -9.87
N LEU A 142 8.94 -7.89 -9.71
CA LEU A 142 10.35 -7.96 -10.02
C LEU A 142 10.57 -8.00 -11.51
N PRO A 143 11.44 -7.14 -12.08
CA PRO A 143 11.85 -7.25 -13.46
C PRO A 143 12.49 -8.61 -13.71
N MET A 144 11.99 -9.36 -14.70
CA MET A 144 12.47 -10.69 -15.05
C MET A 144 14.00 -10.72 -15.31
N MET A 145 14.56 -9.60 -15.76
CA MET A 145 15.99 -9.43 -16.02
C MET A 145 16.84 -9.42 -14.73
N GLY A 146 16.33 -8.90 -13.62
CA GLY A 146 17.01 -8.97 -12.32
C GLY A 146 17.15 -10.40 -11.80
N MET A 147 16.15 -11.25 -12.06
CA MET A 147 16.20 -12.67 -11.71
C MET A 147 17.22 -13.44 -12.54
N MET A 148 17.41 -13.10 -13.82
CA MET A 148 18.34 -13.80 -14.71
C MET A 148 19.81 -13.43 -14.50
N MET A 149 20.10 -12.25 -13.92
CA MET A 149 21.46 -11.74 -13.72
C MET A 149 22.01 -11.91 -12.30
N GLY A 150 21.39 -12.77 -11.48
CA GLY A 150 21.90 -13.11 -10.13
C GLY A 150 21.77 -11.98 -9.11
N GLY A 151 20.87 -11.01 -9.36
CA GLY A 151 20.51 -10.01 -8.35
C GLY A 151 19.95 -10.67 -7.10
N ALA A 152 20.26 -10.10 -5.92
CA ALA A 152 19.69 -10.58 -4.66
C ALA A 152 18.17 -10.61 -4.77
N MET A 153 17.58 -11.79 -4.52
CA MET A 153 16.13 -11.92 -4.45
C MET A 153 15.65 -11.04 -3.30
N PRO A 154 14.71 -10.12 -3.51
CA PRO A 154 14.13 -9.37 -2.42
C PRO A 154 13.50 -10.32 -1.41
N ALA A 155 13.53 -9.94 -0.15
CA ALA A 155 12.95 -10.74 0.93
C ALA A 155 11.55 -11.26 0.56
N ASP A 156 11.32 -12.55 0.83
CA ASP A 156 10.10 -13.29 0.52
C ASP A 156 8.88 -12.84 1.36
N GLY A 157 8.64 -11.54 1.42
CA GLY A 157 7.63 -11.00 2.30
C GLY A 157 8.06 -10.97 3.77
N GLY A 158 7.18 -10.56 4.65
CA GLY A 158 7.49 -10.51 6.09
C GLY A 158 6.47 -9.75 6.92
N ASN A 159 6.81 -9.63 8.20
CA ASN A 159 6.02 -8.88 9.17
C ASN A 159 6.26 -7.38 8.99
N LEU A 160 5.19 -6.61 8.94
CA LEU A 160 5.24 -5.15 8.84
C LEU A 160 4.96 -4.51 10.21
N LEU A 161 3.84 -4.88 10.83
CA LEU A 161 3.35 -4.25 12.06
C LEU A 161 2.48 -5.23 12.83
N THR A 162 2.69 -5.33 14.15
CA THR A 162 1.82 -6.09 15.04
C THR A 162 0.82 -5.16 15.70
N PHE A 163 -0.45 -5.53 15.69
CA PHE A 163 -1.52 -4.84 16.41
C PHE A 163 -1.85 -5.60 17.70
N GLU A 164 -1.78 -4.91 18.81
CA GLU A 164 -2.23 -5.37 20.13
C GLU A 164 -3.53 -4.66 20.51
N VAL A 165 -4.55 -5.42 20.85
CA VAL A 165 -5.85 -4.86 21.22
C VAL A 165 -5.84 -4.44 22.68
N ASP A 166 -6.16 -3.17 22.92
CA ASP A 166 -6.30 -2.58 24.24
C ASP A 166 -7.75 -2.13 24.47
N THR A 167 -8.47 -2.90 25.29
CA THR A 167 -9.88 -2.64 25.59
C THR A 167 -10.10 -1.36 26.42
N SER A 168 -9.05 -0.75 26.96
CA SER A 168 -9.14 0.52 27.67
C SER A 168 -9.17 1.73 26.74
N LEU A 169 -8.78 1.56 25.47
CA LEU A 169 -8.78 2.62 24.49
C LEU A 169 -10.20 2.93 23.99
N PRO A 170 -10.52 4.21 23.72
CA PRO A 170 -11.84 4.60 23.26
C PRO A 170 -12.07 4.17 21.81
N VAL A 171 -13.32 3.73 21.53
CA VAL A 171 -13.80 3.42 20.18
C VAL A 171 -14.68 4.57 19.69
N SER A 172 -14.36 5.20 18.57
CA SER A 172 -15.15 6.32 18.02
C SER A 172 -16.19 5.84 17.00
N ALA A 173 -15.93 4.76 16.28
CA ALA A 173 -16.86 4.20 15.30
C ALA A 173 -17.39 2.82 15.74
N LYS A 174 -18.71 2.66 15.72
CA LYS A 174 -19.40 1.42 16.20
C LYS A 174 -19.77 0.46 15.08
N ALA A 175 -19.79 0.92 13.84
CA ALA A 175 -20.19 0.09 12.68
C ALA A 175 -19.47 0.57 11.42
N LEU A 176 -19.37 -0.34 10.45
CA LEU A 176 -18.91 0.01 9.10
C LEU A 176 -19.97 0.87 8.40
N PRO A 177 -19.58 1.95 7.68
CA PRO A 177 -20.53 2.74 6.91
C PRO A 177 -21.08 1.91 5.73
N GLY A 178 -22.37 2.00 5.46
CA GLY A 178 -22.98 1.33 4.31
C GLY A 178 -22.69 2.05 2.98
N ALA A 179 -22.48 3.36 3.01
CA ALA A 179 -22.13 4.20 1.87
C ALA A 179 -21.17 5.31 2.33
N LEU A 180 -20.35 5.81 1.41
CA LEU A 180 -19.37 6.85 1.69
C LEU A 180 -19.67 8.10 0.87
N VAL A 181 -19.54 8.05 -0.45
CA VAL A 181 -19.69 9.20 -1.33
C VAL A 181 -20.50 8.85 -2.56
N SER A 182 -21.30 9.78 -3.03
CA SER A 182 -21.92 9.70 -4.37
C SER A 182 -20.97 10.35 -5.37
N VAL A 183 -20.38 9.56 -6.23
CA VAL A 183 -19.53 10.06 -7.33
C VAL A 183 -20.42 10.20 -8.57
N PRO A 184 -20.69 11.42 -9.06
CA PRO A 184 -21.49 11.61 -10.27
C PRO A 184 -20.77 11.03 -11.49
N ALA A 185 -21.48 10.25 -12.28
CA ALA A 185 -20.94 9.72 -13.53
C ALA A 185 -20.70 10.87 -14.52
N ILE A 186 -19.57 10.83 -15.21
CA ILE A 186 -19.32 11.74 -16.34
C ILE A 186 -20.13 11.25 -17.53
N ASP A 187 -21.00 12.12 -18.05
CA ASP A 187 -21.78 11.81 -19.24
C ASP A 187 -20.86 11.67 -20.48
N ARG A 188 -20.88 10.48 -21.06
CA ARG A 188 -20.08 10.16 -22.25
C ARG A 188 -20.47 10.98 -23.48
N ALA A 189 -21.69 11.52 -23.54
CA ALA A 189 -22.12 12.42 -24.60
C ALA A 189 -21.31 13.72 -24.65
N ASN A 190 -20.67 14.09 -23.54
CA ASN A 190 -19.82 15.28 -23.44
C ASN A 190 -18.36 15.04 -23.86
N ILE A 191 -18.02 13.84 -24.35
CA ILE A 191 -16.66 13.54 -24.83
C ILE A 191 -16.42 14.19 -26.15
N VAL A 192 -15.61 15.25 -26.16
CA VAL A 192 -15.24 15.98 -27.38
C VAL A 192 -13.96 15.48 -28.05
N LYS A 193 -13.14 14.68 -27.32
CA LYS A 193 -11.86 14.20 -27.85
C LYS A 193 -11.39 12.96 -27.10
N THR A 194 -10.90 11.97 -27.84
CA THR A 194 -10.15 10.82 -27.32
C THR A 194 -8.65 11.03 -27.58
N ARG A 195 -7.84 10.78 -26.60
CA ARG A 195 -6.38 10.79 -26.71
C ARG A 195 -5.84 9.42 -26.31
N GLN A 196 -4.86 8.94 -27.06
CA GLN A 196 -4.14 7.70 -26.75
C GLN A 196 -2.78 8.08 -26.18
N PHE A 197 -2.45 7.54 -25.00
CA PHE A 197 -1.16 7.67 -24.36
C PHE A 197 -0.53 6.29 -24.27
N MET A 198 0.76 6.18 -24.60
CA MET A 198 1.54 4.96 -24.43
C MET A 198 2.59 5.20 -23.35
N LEU A 199 2.64 4.29 -22.36
CA LEU A 199 3.71 4.22 -21.39
C LEU A 199 4.74 3.23 -21.94
N ASN A 200 5.89 3.73 -22.36
CA ASN A 200 6.98 2.89 -22.87
C ASN A 200 8.05 2.76 -21.77
N ASP A 201 8.40 1.54 -21.43
CA ASP A 201 9.63 1.26 -20.70
C ASP A 201 10.81 1.38 -21.67
N MET A 202 11.84 2.15 -21.30
CA MET A 202 13.02 2.33 -22.15
C MET A 202 13.76 1.02 -22.46
N MET A 203 13.53 -0.02 -21.67
CA MET A 203 14.09 -1.36 -21.86
C MET A 203 13.40 -2.20 -22.92
N MET A 204 12.13 -1.93 -23.23
CA MET A 204 11.37 -2.65 -24.27
C MET A 204 11.43 -1.94 -25.64
N GLY A 205 11.91 -0.70 -25.71
CA GLY A 205 11.90 0.14 -26.93
C GLY A 205 13.03 -0.11 -27.92
N SER A 206 14.06 -0.91 -27.61
CA SER A 206 15.15 -1.25 -28.53
C SER A 206 14.98 -2.61 -29.21
N GLY A 207 13.74 -3.08 -29.32
CA GLY A 207 13.40 -4.28 -30.09
C GLY A 207 13.62 -4.03 -31.58
N MET A 208 14.74 -4.51 -32.09
CA MET A 208 15.02 -4.98 -33.45
C MET A 208 14.06 -4.48 -34.56
N MET A 209 14.34 -3.32 -35.11
CA MET A 209 14.10 -3.13 -36.53
C MET A 209 15.22 -3.84 -37.32
N MET A 210 15.13 -5.15 -37.45
CA MET A 210 15.83 -5.85 -38.51
C MET A 210 15.15 -5.48 -39.83
N GLY A 211 15.80 -4.58 -40.56
CA GLY A 211 15.45 -4.24 -41.93
C GLY A 211 15.51 -5.49 -42.82
N GLY A 212 14.34 -6.00 -43.18
CA GLY A 212 14.20 -6.85 -44.30
C GLY A 212 14.40 -6.05 -45.60
N ARG A 213 15.61 -6.06 -46.16
CA ARG A 213 15.81 -5.78 -47.57
C ARG A 213 15.34 -7.01 -48.32
N GLY A 214 14.17 -6.94 -48.91
CA GLY A 214 13.75 -7.83 -49.97
C GLY A 214 14.00 -7.16 -51.31
N GLY A 215 14.70 -7.86 -52.18
CA GLY A 215 14.91 -7.57 -53.60
C GLY A 215 13.64 -7.78 -54.47
#